data_db5951d01ef4de1062e6a12203a1c890
#
_entry.id   db5951d01ef4de1062e6a12203a1c890
#
_cell.length_a   1.000
_cell.length_b   1.000
_cell.length_c   1.000
_cell.angle_alpha   90.00
_cell.angle_beta   90.00
_cell.angle_gamma   90.00
#
_symmetry.space_group_name_H-M   'P 1'
#
loop_
_entity.id
_entity.type
_entity.pdbx_description
1 polymer ?
#
loop_
_entity_poly.entity_id
_entity_poly.type
_entity_poly.pdbx_seq_one_letter_code
_entity_poly.pdbx_strand_id
1 'polypeptide(L)'
;MGKVTGFMEFERLEQAHEPVAQRKTHFREFITPLSQQEAKQQAARCMDCGTPFCTFSCPLHNVAPEFNDLVYNEDWEKAYHVLSSTNNFPEFTSRVCPALCENGCIMNYTQRAMGVKSIERAIITNAWNQGWVKPEPPKEHK
;
A
#
# COMPACT_ATOMS: atom_id res chain seq x y z
N MET A 1 8.31 13.33 1.62
CA MET A 1 8.40 12.75 2.98
C MET A 1 7.07 12.95 3.67
N GLY A 2 6.42 11.87 4.13
CA GLY A 2 5.17 11.96 4.90
C GLY A 2 5.31 12.91 6.10
N LYS A 3 4.76 12.58 7.23
CA LYS A 3 4.94 13.40 8.44
C LYS A 3 6.22 12.96 9.18
N VAL A 4 7.15 13.88 9.44
CA VAL A 4 8.46 13.57 10.10
C VAL A 4 8.29 12.81 11.41
N THR A 5 7.23 13.09 12.17
CA THR A 5 6.91 12.48 13.47
C THR A 5 5.79 11.43 13.40
N GLY A 6 5.27 11.14 12.20
CA GLY A 6 4.08 10.30 12.02
C GLY A 6 4.21 8.89 12.60
N PHE A 7 5.40 8.31 12.53
CA PHE A 7 5.67 6.99 13.12
C PHE A 7 5.62 6.99 14.67
N MET A 8 5.77 8.12 15.31
CA MET A 8 5.63 8.28 16.76
C MET A 8 4.19 8.62 17.19
N GLU A 9 3.38 9.16 16.28
CA GLU A 9 2.04 9.66 16.57
C GLU A 9 0.95 8.65 16.27
N PHE A 10 1.16 7.82 15.24
CA PHE A 10 0.17 6.87 14.77
C PHE A 10 0.63 5.43 14.99
N GLU A 11 -0.19 4.64 15.66
CA GLU A 11 0.01 3.20 15.75
C GLU A 11 -0.28 2.52 14.40
N ARG A 12 0.34 1.36 14.17
CA ARG A 12 0.03 0.54 12.99
C ARG A 12 -1.40 0.04 13.05
N LEU A 13 -2.19 0.38 12.04
CA LEU A 13 -3.54 -0.13 11.82
C LEU A 13 -3.50 -1.31 10.84
N GLU A 14 -4.09 -2.42 11.23
CA GLU A 14 -4.30 -3.56 10.34
C GLU A 14 -5.65 -3.42 9.61
N GLN A 15 -5.74 -4.03 8.44
CA GLN A 15 -7.01 -4.13 7.74
C GLN A 15 -8.01 -4.94 8.56
N ALA A 16 -9.24 -4.47 8.64
CA ALA A 16 -10.30 -5.17 9.36
C ALA A 16 -10.75 -6.42 8.60
N HIS A 17 -11.21 -7.40 9.35
CA HIS A 17 -11.79 -8.62 8.81
C HIS A 17 -13.24 -8.75 9.26
N GLU A 18 -14.12 -9.21 8.39
CA GLU A 18 -15.47 -9.60 8.82
C GLU A 18 -15.41 -10.67 9.91
N PRO A 19 -16.34 -10.63 10.87
CA PRO A 19 -16.45 -11.67 11.91
C PRO A 19 -16.57 -13.06 11.31
N VAL A 20 -15.93 -14.05 11.94
CA VAL A 20 -15.91 -15.44 11.45
C VAL A 20 -17.30 -15.98 11.14
N ALA A 21 -18.30 -15.63 11.98
CA ALA A 21 -19.69 -16.08 11.78
C ALA A 21 -20.27 -15.58 10.45
N GLN A 22 -19.94 -14.36 10.03
CA GLN A 22 -20.43 -13.77 8.78
C GLN A 22 -19.68 -14.32 7.57
N ARG A 23 -18.34 -14.34 7.59
CA ARG A 23 -17.55 -14.77 6.43
C ARG A 23 -17.69 -16.26 6.08
N LYS A 24 -18.26 -17.07 6.97
CA LYS A 24 -18.61 -18.47 6.67
C LYS A 24 -19.86 -18.62 5.81
N THR A 25 -20.66 -17.57 5.67
CA THR A 25 -21.96 -17.63 4.97
C THR A 25 -21.85 -17.23 3.49
N HIS A 26 -20.67 -16.80 3.02
CA HIS A 26 -20.48 -16.35 1.64
C HIS A 26 -19.02 -16.55 1.17
N PHE A 27 -18.80 -16.40 -0.13
CA PHE A 27 -17.50 -16.48 -0.80
C PHE A 27 -16.96 -15.11 -1.26
N ARG A 28 -17.56 -14.02 -0.77
CA ARG A 28 -17.09 -12.65 -1.07
C ARG A 28 -15.82 -12.33 -0.28
N GLU A 29 -15.14 -11.28 -0.68
CA GLU A 29 -14.01 -10.76 0.07
C GLU A 29 -14.46 -10.33 1.47
N PHE A 30 -13.70 -10.74 2.48
CA PHE A 30 -14.01 -10.51 3.89
C PHE A 30 -13.01 -9.55 4.57
N ILE A 31 -12.01 -9.06 3.80
CA ILE A 31 -11.05 -8.08 4.29
C ILE A 31 -11.56 -6.69 3.91
N THR A 32 -11.74 -5.83 4.90
CA THR A 32 -12.10 -4.43 4.68
C THR A 32 -10.83 -3.61 4.48
N PRO A 33 -10.65 -2.95 3.32
CA PRO A 33 -9.50 -2.06 3.11
C PRO A 33 -9.57 -0.85 4.05
N LEU A 34 -8.42 -0.20 4.24
CA LEU A 34 -8.37 1.07 4.94
C LEU A 34 -9.17 2.13 4.19
N SER A 35 -9.88 2.98 4.92
CA SER A 35 -10.45 4.21 4.37
C SER A 35 -9.32 5.16 3.90
N GLN A 36 -9.64 6.14 3.07
CA GLN A 36 -8.64 7.12 2.62
C GLN A 36 -7.98 7.85 3.79
N GLN A 37 -8.76 8.21 4.81
CA GLN A 37 -8.24 8.87 6.01
C GLN A 37 -7.31 7.98 6.82
N GLU A 38 -7.67 6.72 7.02
CA GLU A 38 -6.80 5.74 7.68
C GLU A 38 -5.53 5.48 6.88
N ALA A 39 -5.65 5.33 5.55
CA ALA A 39 -4.51 5.15 4.67
C ALA A 39 -3.55 6.36 4.73
N LYS A 40 -4.07 7.59 4.75
CA LYS A 40 -3.29 8.81 4.94
C LYS A 40 -2.52 8.80 6.26
N GLN A 41 -3.19 8.44 7.37
CA GLN A 41 -2.55 8.33 8.67
C GLN A 41 -1.48 7.23 8.69
N GLN A 42 -1.76 6.09 8.06
CA GLN A 42 -0.78 5.01 7.97
C GLN A 42 0.41 5.39 7.06
N ALA A 43 0.16 6.09 5.96
CA ALA A 43 1.21 6.60 5.08
C ALA A 43 2.13 7.61 5.79
N ALA A 44 1.58 8.43 6.69
CA ALA A 44 2.34 9.36 7.52
C ALA A 44 3.41 8.69 8.38
N ARG A 45 3.26 7.39 8.69
CA ARG A 45 4.24 6.63 9.48
C ARG A 45 5.54 6.33 8.75
N CYS A 46 5.57 6.49 7.41
CA CYS A 46 6.77 6.25 6.63
C CYS A 46 7.86 7.29 6.97
N MET A 47 9.04 6.81 7.39
CA MET A 47 10.17 7.68 7.73
C MET A 47 10.95 8.19 6.52
N ASP A 48 10.60 7.74 5.30
CA ASP A 48 11.31 8.09 4.07
C ASP A 48 12.83 7.88 4.18
N CYS A 49 13.20 6.64 4.47
CA CYS A 49 14.59 6.29 4.72
C CYS A 49 15.46 6.52 3.47
N GLY A 50 16.60 7.21 3.62
CA GLY A 50 17.56 7.42 2.52
C GLY A 50 18.13 6.11 1.94
N THR A 51 18.12 5.02 2.73
CA THR A 51 18.34 3.65 2.26
C THR A 51 17.06 2.86 2.53
N PRO A 52 16.15 2.74 1.55
CA PRO A 52 14.84 2.13 1.75
C PRO A 52 14.92 0.60 1.73
N PHE A 53 15.21 -0.02 2.87
CA PHE A 53 15.28 -1.48 3.00
C PHE A 53 13.99 -2.18 2.55
N CYS A 54 12.84 -1.53 2.69
CA CYS A 54 11.57 -2.03 2.17
C CYS A 54 11.61 -2.24 0.66
N THR A 55 12.20 -1.31 -0.10
CA THR A 55 12.38 -1.43 -1.56
C THR A 55 13.32 -2.60 -1.90
N PHE A 56 14.45 -2.72 -1.20
CA PHE A 56 15.40 -3.81 -1.44
C PHE A 56 14.85 -5.19 -1.04
N SER A 57 13.97 -5.25 -0.04
CA SER A 57 13.33 -6.50 0.39
C SER A 57 12.16 -6.92 -0.52
N CYS A 58 11.68 -6.02 -1.37
CA CYS A 58 10.61 -6.31 -2.32
C CYS A 58 11.20 -6.91 -3.61
N PRO A 59 10.77 -8.11 -4.06
CA PRO A 59 11.24 -8.67 -5.33
C PRO A 59 10.91 -7.82 -6.56
N LEU A 60 9.87 -6.98 -6.48
CA LEU A 60 9.50 -6.03 -7.54
C LEU A 60 10.21 -4.68 -7.39
N HIS A 61 10.96 -4.48 -6.32
CA HIS A 61 11.57 -3.20 -5.95
C HIS A 61 10.57 -2.03 -5.91
N ASN A 62 9.38 -2.28 -5.36
CA ASN A 62 8.37 -1.22 -5.17
C ASN A 62 8.96 -0.05 -4.39
N VAL A 63 8.72 1.14 -4.89
CA VAL A 63 9.23 2.40 -4.31
C VAL A 63 8.28 2.89 -3.20
N ALA A 64 8.26 2.14 -2.09
CA ALA A 64 7.31 2.37 -1.01
C ALA A 64 7.39 3.78 -0.37
N PRO A 65 8.55 4.39 -0.16
CA PRO A 65 8.61 5.74 0.38
C PRO A 65 7.87 6.76 -0.48
N GLU A 66 8.03 6.71 -1.79
CA GLU A 66 7.45 7.67 -2.74
C GLU A 66 5.92 7.60 -2.75
N PHE A 67 5.34 6.39 -2.90
CA PHE A 67 3.88 6.31 -2.90
C PHE A 67 3.27 6.57 -1.51
N ASN A 68 3.98 6.30 -0.43
CA ASN A 68 3.52 6.69 0.92
C ASN A 68 3.47 8.21 1.08
N ASP A 69 4.48 8.93 0.59
CA ASP A 69 4.48 10.39 0.61
C ASP A 69 3.29 10.95 -0.19
N LEU A 70 3.07 10.42 -1.38
CA LEU A 70 1.96 10.83 -2.23
C LEU A 70 0.59 10.55 -1.59
N VAL A 71 0.40 9.40 -0.95
CA VAL A 71 -0.83 9.09 -0.21
C VAL A 71 -1.03 10.03 0.98
N TYR A 72 0.04 10.34 1.71
CA TYR A 72 -0.02 11.31 2.80
C TYR A 72 -0.46 12.70 2.32
N ASN A 73 0.03 13.13 1.16
CA ASN A 73 -0.32 14.40 0.53
C ASN A 73 -1.63 14.35 -0.29
N GLU A 74 -2.35 13.22 -0.25
CA GLU A 74 -3.63 13.00 -0.96
C GLU A 74 -3.53 13.04 -2.49
N ASP A 75 -2.32 12.89 -3.04
CA ASP A 75 -2.07 12.80 -4.48
C ASP A 75 -2.21 11.34 -4.96
N TRP A 76 -3.43 10.83 -4.90
CA TRP A 76 -3.74 9.42 -5.15
C TRP A 76 -3.45 8.96 -6.57
N GLU A 77 -3.65 9.84 -7.56
CA GLU A 77 -3.39 9.49 -8.95
C GLU A 77 -1.91 9.27 -9.21
N LYS A 78 -1.05 10.17 -8.70
CA LYS A 78 0.40 9.95 -8.80
C LYS A 78 0.85 8.75 -7.98
N ALA A 79 0.27 8.52 -6.78
CA ALA A 79 0.57 7.33 -6.00
C ALA A 79 0.27 6.04 -6.79
N TYR A 80 -0.85 6.00 -7.53
CA TYR A 80 -1.17 4.90 -8.43
C TYR A 80 -0.14 4.75 -9.55
N HIS A 81 0.25 5.82 -10.21
CA HIS A 81 1.26 5.76 -11.27
C HIS A 81 2.63 5.30 -10.76
N VAL A 82 3.05 5.76 -9.60
CA VAL A 82 4.30 5.31 -8.97
C VAL A 82 4.23 3.83 -8.63
N LEU A 83 3.16 3.37 -7.99
CA LEU A 83 2.96 1.95 -7.67
C LEU A 83 2.95 1.08 -8.93
N SER A 84 2.22 1.50 -9.97
CA SER A 84 2.08 0.75 -11.23
C SER A 84 3.36 0.70 -12.04
N SER A 85 4.33 1.59 -11.79
CA SER A 85 5.62 1.59 -12.50
C SER A 85 6.46 0.35 -12.20
N THR A 86 6.27 -0.27 -11.05
CA THR A 86 6.98 -1.48 -10.62
C THR A 86 6.07 -2.68 -10.39
N ASN A 87 4.79 -2.46 -10.12
CA ASN A 87 3.81 -3.50 -9.82
C ASN A 87 2.60 -3.40 -10.76
N ASN A 88 2.50 -4.31 -11.72
CA ASN A 88 1.43 -4.32 -12.72
C ASN A 88 0.08 -4.81 -12.17
N PHE A 89 0.06 -5.52 -11.05
CA PHE A 89 -1.14 -6.14 -10.49
C PHE A 89 -1.28 -5.90 -8.98
N PRO A 90 -1.36 -4.64 -8.54
CA PRO A 90 -1.43 -4.31 -7.12
C PRO A 90 -2.67 -4.90 -6.43
N GLU A 91 -3.78 -5.09 -7.16
CA GLU A 91 -5.00 -5.71 -6.66
C GLU A 91 -4.81 -7.16 -6.21
N PHE A 92 -3.90 -7.90 -6.85
CA PHE A 92 -3.56 -9.26 -6.45
C PHE A 92 -2.48 -9.27 -5.36
N THR A 93 -1.38 -8.56 -5.59
CA THR A 93 -0.25 -8.57 -4.66
C THR A 93 -0.64 -8.01 -3.29
N SER A 94 -1.47 -6.99 -3.23
CA SER A 94 -1.97 -6.44 -1.96
C SER A 94 -2.84 -7.42 -1.15
N ARG A 95 -3.25 -8.54 -1.75
CA ARG A 95 -4.01 -9.60 -1.07
C ARG A 95 -3.14 -10.79 -0.66
N VAL A 96 -2.31 -11.28 -1.59
CA VAL A 96 -1.62 -12.58 -1.44
C VAL A 96 -0.12 -12.44 -1.12
N CYS A 97 0.49 -11.27 -1.32
CA CYS A 97 1.91 -11.07 -1.04
C CYS A 97 2.21 -11.26 0.45
N PRO A 98 3.31 -11.97 0.81
CA PRO A 98 3.76 -12.13 2.18
C PRO A 98 4.34 -10.83 2.79
N ALA A 99 4.39 -9.74 2.03
CA ALA A 99 4.85 -8.42 2.45
C ALA A 99 6.30 -8.41 2.96
N LEU A 100 7.23 -8.94 2.18
CA LEU A 100 8.67 -8.95 2.50
C LEU A 100 9.22 -7.52 2.74
N CYS A 101 8.65 -6.53 2.06
CA CYS A 101 8.95 -5.12 2.28
C CYS A 101 8.68 -4.67 3.72
N GLU A 102 7.61 -5.17 4.33
CA GLU A 102 7.28 -4.87 5.73
C GLU A 102 8.29 -5.54 6.68
N ASN A 103 8.74 -6.76 6.39
CA ASN A 103 9.79 -7.42 7.16
C ASN A 103 11.12 -6.66 7.11
N GLY A 104 11.44 -6.07 5.94
CA GLY A 104 12.64 -5.25 5.76
C GLY A 104 12.51 -3.82 6.29
N CYS A 105 11.36 -3.42 6.80
CA CYS A 105 11.15 -2.07 7.29
C CYS A 105 11.99 -1.79 8.53
N ILE A 106 12.76 -0.69 8.52
CA ILE A 106 13.65 -0.30 9.63
C ILE A 106 12.88 -0.06 10.93
N MET A 107 11.60 0.31 10.86
CA MET A 107 10.76 0.50 12.04
C MET A 107 10.60 -0.77 12.89
N ASN A 108 10.83 -1.95 12.32
CA ASN A 108 10.78 -3.21 13.10
C ASN A 108 11.78 -3.28 14.24
N TYR A 109 12.79 -2.42 14.26
CA TYR A 109 13.75 -2.37 15.37
C TYR A 109 13.18 -1.76 16.65
N THR A 110 12.23 -0.84 16.52
CA THR A 110 11.71 -0.06 17.66
C THR A 110 10.19 -0.11 17.78
N GLN A 111 9.49 -0.39 16.70
CA GLN A 111 8.04 -0.36 16.59
C GLN A 111 7.54 -1.41 15.59
N ARG A 112 6.24 -1.42 15.33
CA ARG A 112 5.66 -2.22 14.25
C ARG A 112 5.95 -1.59 12.89
N ALA A 113 6.37 -2.40 11.93
CA ALA A 113 6.64 -2.01 10.55
C ALA A 113 5.55 -1.13 9.93
N MET A 114 5.91 -0.42 8.89
CA MET A 114 4.96 0.23 7.99
C MET A 114 4.05 -0.81 7.33
N GLY A 115 2.74 -0.54 7.26
CA GLY A 115 1.76 -1.40 6.59
C GLY A 115 1.74 -1.14 5.09
N VAL A 116 2.81 -1.50 4.38
CA VAL A 116 3.00 -1.21 2.94
C VAL A 116 1.89 -1.85 2.10
N LYS A 117 1.61 -3.12 2.34
CA LYS A 117 0.59 -3.88 1.59
C LYS A 117 -0.82 -3.26 1.74
N SER A 118 -1.14 -2.72 2.92
CA SER A 118 -2.42 -2.05 3.16
C SER A 118 -2.54 -0.75 2.37
N ILE A 119 -1.44 -0.01 2.22
CA ILE A 119 -1.39 1.22 1.43
C ILE A 119 -1.48 0.90 -0.07
N GLU A 120 -0.74 -0.09 -0.57
CA GLU A 120 -0.87 -0.55 -1.97
C GLU A 120 -2.32 -0.90 -2.31
N ARG A 121 -3.02 -1.59 -1.39
CA ARG A 121 -4.44 -1.91 -1.55
C ARG A 121 -5.33 -0.67 -1.57
N ALA A 122 -5.09 0.31 -0.70
CA ALA A 122 -5.84 1.56 -0.70
C ALA A 122 -5.65 2.33 -2.00
N ILE A 123 -4.40 2.41 -2.51
CA ILE A 123 -4.07 3.06 -3.78
C ILE A 123 -4.84 2.41 -4.93
N ILE A 124 -4.72 1.09 -5.11
CA ILE A 124 -5.36 0.43 -6.25
C ILE A 124 -6.88 0.42 -6.16
N THR A 125 -7.44 0.30 -4.96
CA THR A 125 -8.90 0.39 -4.75
C THR A 125 -9.39 1.78 -5.16
N ASN A 126 -8.69 2.83 -4.77
CA ASN A 126 -9.03 4.19 -5.18
C ASN A 126 -8.89 4.37 -6.70
N ALA A 127 -7.83 3.85 -7.31
CA ALA A 127 -7.60 3.93 -8.75
C ALA A 127 -8.73 3.28 -9.58
N TRP A 128 -9.23 2.13 -9.15
CA TRP A 128 -10.40 1.49 -9.76
C TRP A 128 -11.66 2.33 -9.61
N ASN A 129 -11.91 2.86 -8.41
CA ASN A 129 -13.09 3.69 -8.13
C ASN A 129 -13.10 4.99 -8.94
N GLN A 130 -11.92 5.56 -9.22
CA GLN A 130 -11.77 6.78 -10.01
C GLN A 130 -11.66 6.52 -11.52
N GLY A 131 -11.58 5.25 -11.95
CA GLY A 131 -11.47 4.89 -13.38
C GLY A 131 -10.10 5.21 -13.99
N TRP A 132 -9.04 5.30 -13.19
CA TRP A 132 -7.68 5.53 -13.70
C TRP A 132 -7.07 4.27 -14.31
N VAL A 133 -7.51 3.09 -13.86
CA VAL A 133 -7.05 1.81 -14.42
C VAL A 133 -7.69 1.60 -15.77
N LYS A 134 -6.89 1.78 -16.83
CA LYS A 134 -7.33 1.65 -18.22
C LYS A 134 -6.44 0.66 -18.96
N PRO A 135 -7.00 -0.14 -19.90
CA PRO A 135 -6.19 -0.99 -20.76
C PRO A 135 -5.34 -0.11 -21.68
N GLU A 136 -4.06 -0.43 -21.77
CA GLU A 136 -3.13 0.19 -22.69
C GLU A 136 -2.69 -0.86 -23.76
N PRO A 137 -3.48 -1.04 -24.84
CA PRO A 137 -3.11 -1.98 -25.89
C PRO A 137 -1.82 -1.53 -26.59
N PRO A 138 -0.98 -2.47 -27.04
CA PRO A 138 0.24 -2.14 -27.75
C PRO A 138 -0.08 -1.31 -29.00
N LYS A 139 0.71 -0.27 -29.26
CA LYS A 139 0.53 0.60 -30.43
C LYS A 139 0.88 -0.10 -31.74
N GLU A 140 1.71 -1.11 -31.67
CA GLU A 140 2.14 -1.93 -32.83
C GLU A 140 2.07 -3.41 -32.45
N HIS A 141 1.50 -4.23 -33.31
CA HIS A 141 1.59 -5.68 -33.20
C HIS A 141 2.84 -6.13 -33.97
N LYS A 142 3.74 -6.85 -33.30
CA LYS A 142 4.85 -7.54 -33.94
C LYS A 142 4.39 -8.82 -34.62
#